data_bcc048d7b99cfb72449ec1240f9cc083
#
_entry.id   bcc048d7b99cfb72449ec1240f9cc083
#
_cell.length_a   1.000
_cell.length_b   1.000
_cell.length_c   1.000
_cell.angle_alpha   90.00
_cell.angle_beta   90.00
_cell.angle_gamma   90.00
#
_symmetry.space_group_name_H-M   'P 1'
#
loop_
_entity.id
_entity.type
_entity.pdbx_description
1 polymer ?
#
loop_
_entity_poly.entity_id
_entity_poly.type
_entity_poly.pdbx_seq_one_letter_code
_entity_poly.pdbx_strand_id
1 'polypeptide(L)'
;MRIVDIRETAIPLKSTLANSSFDFTEMTTSVVAVITDVVRNGKPVCGFAFNSTGRYACGAQMRARFIPRILAADPASLLDASGGNLDGTKIFACMMRREKAGGHSERSIAIGTIEVAVWDAVAKIADKPLRVLLAERFNGGKIPDKVFCYVGGGWYWPGQTIRDLQDEMRRHIGAGYTMVKMKVGGLPLDEDLRRLEAVLEVVGSGAHLAVDANCKFDRVEALRYAKALAPFKLRWFEEPCDPLDFGLFAELAKSYEPPLATGENLYSTQDVENLVRFGGFRPGRDVIQIGRASCRERV
;
A
#
# COMPACT_ATOMS: atom_id res chain seq x y z
N MET A 1 -2.37 -27.72 -16.89
CA MET A 1 -2.82 -26.61 -16.02
C MET A 1 -2.71 -25.31 -16.78
N ARG A 2 -3.75 -24.46 -16.72
CA ARG A 2 -3.76 -23.13 -17.36
C ARG A 2 -4.74 -22.19 -16.66
N ILE A 3 -4.55 -20.89 -16.87
CA ILE A 3 -5.56 -19.89 -16.60
C ILE A 3 -6.56 -19.92 -17.74
N VAL A 4 -7.84 -20.12 -17.42
CA VAL A 4 -8.92 -20.22 -18.43
C VAL A 4 -9.65 -18.90 -18.62
N ASP A 5 -9.69 -18.05 -17.58
CA ASP A 5 -10.33 -16.73 -17.65
C ASP A 5 -9.77 -15.81 -16.56
N ILE A 6 -9.80 -14.52 -16.79
CA ILE A 6 -9.52 -13.49 -15.79
C ILE A 6 -10.61 -12.43 -15.89
N ARG A 7 -11.35 -12.22 -14.81
CA ARG A 7 -12.43 -11.24 -14.72
C ARG A 7 -12.04 -10.08 -13.83
N GLU A 8 -12.41 -8.90 -14.26
CA GLU A 8 -12.27 -7.67 -13.49
C GLU A 8 -13.61 -6.94 -13.43
N THR A 9 -13.94 -6.43 -12.23
CA THR A 9 -15.13 -5.61 -12.01
C THR A 9 -14.76 -4.40 -11.17
N ALA A 10 -15.12 -3.20 -11.64
CA ALA A 10 -14.98 -1.97 -10.87
C ALA A 10 -16.14 -1.83 -9.87
N ILE A 11 -15.81 -1.53 -8.61
CA ILE A 11 -16.78 -1.31 -7.53
C ILE A 11 -16.60 0.12 -7.01
N PRO A 12 -17.66 0.95 -6.97
CA PRO A 12 -17.58 2.28 -6.39
C PRO A 12 -17.41 2.20 -4.87
N LEU A 13 -16.55 3.06 -4.34
CA LEU A 13 -16.42 3.27 -2.90
C LEU A 13 -17.50 4.26 -2.45
N LYS A 14 -18.27 3.88 -1.43
CA LYS A 14 -19.27 4.75 -0.81
C LYS A 14 -18.72 5.22 0.54
N SER A 15 -17.99 6.33 0.53
CA SER A 15 -17.34 6.85 1.74
C SER A 15 -17.40 8.38 1.78
N THR A 16 -17.57 8.94 2.98
CA THR A 16 -17.48 10.38 3.25
C THR A 16 -16.16 10.76 3.90
N LEU A 17 -15.24 9.82 4.04
CA LEU A 17 -13.92 10.06 4.62
C LEU A 17 -13.03 10.82 3.64
N ALA A 18 -12.15 11.65 4.19
CA ALA A 18 -11.14 12.38 3.44
C ALA A 18 -9.79 12.36 4.18
N ASN A 19 -8.70 12.52 3.43
CA ASN A 19 -7.39 12.89 3.96
C ASN A 19 -7.07 14.34 3.56
N SER A 20 -5.83 14.75 3.65
CA SER A 20 -5.39 16.11 3.30
C SER A 20 -5.43 16.41 1.80
N SER A 21 -5.44 15.40 0.94
CA SER A 21 -5.24 15.51 -0.51
C SER A 21 -6.48 15.17 -1.33
N PHE A 22 -7.33 14.27 -0.85
CA PHE A 22 -8.51 13.79 -1.58
C PHE A 22 -9.57 13.18 -0.64
N ASP A 23 -10.79 13.06 -1.13
CA ASP A 23 -11.85 12.24 -0.53
C ASP A 23 -12.09 10.96 -1.32
N PHE A 24 -12.86 10.04 -0.75
CA PHE A 24 -13.13 8.74 -1.36
C PHE A 24 -14.49 8.66 -2.07
N THR A 25 -15.20 9.77 -2.21
CA THR A 25 -16.59 9.82 -2.67
C THR A 25 -16.75 9.29 -4.09
N GLU A 26 -15.82 9.66 -4.98
CA GLU A 26 -15.85 9.27 -6.40
C GLU A 26 -14.91 8.10 -6.74
N MET A 27 -14.19 7.59 -5.75
CA MET A 27 -13.20 6.54 -6.00
C MET A 27 -13.86 5.19 -6.23
N THR A 28 -13.15 4.37 -7.00
CA THR A 28 -13.55 3.00 -7.32
C THR A 28 -12.40 2.04 -6.99
N THR A 29 -12.71 0.78 -6.84
CA THR A 29 -11.71 -0.29 -6.75
C THR A 29 -11.97 -1.36 -7.79
N SER A 30 -10.93 -1.97 -8.34
CA SER A 30 -11.04 -3.17 -9.18
C SER A 30 -10.98 -4.42 -8.31
N VAL A 31 -11.92 -5.32 -8.51
CA VAL A 31 -11.86 -6.70 -7.98
C VAL A 31 -11.52 -7.63 -9.13
N VAL A 32 -10.53 -8.50 -8.95
CA VAL A 32 -10.03 -9.42 -9.96
C VAL A 32 -10.21 -10.86 -9.51
N ALA A 33 -10.67 -11.72 -10.42
CA ALA A 33 -10.73 -13.17 -10.25
C ALA A 33 -9.92 -13.84 -11.36
N VAL A 34 -8.91 -14.63 -11.00
CA VAL A 34 -8.15 -15.51 -11.90
C VAL A 34 -8.73 -16.91 -11.80
N ILE A 35 -9.25 -17.44 -12.88
CA ILE A 35 -9.94 -18.73 -12.95
C ILE A 35 -9.03 -19.75 -13.65
N THR A 36 -8.80 -20.89 -13.01
CA THR A 36 -7.93 -21.96 -13.54
C THR A 36 -8.74 -23.18 -13.98
N ASP A 37 -8.12 -24.08 -14.76
CA ASP A 37 -8.67 -25.39 -15.10
C ASP A 37 -8.48 -26.44 -13.99
N VAL A 38 -7.83 -26.09 -12.90
CA VAL A 38 -7.68 -26.97 -11.72
C VAL A 38 -9.03 -27.05 -11.01
N VAL A 39 -9.54 -28.27 -10.78
CA VAL A 39 -10.82 -28.49 -10.11
C VAL A 39 -10.61 -29.08 -8.72
N ARG A 40 -11.25 -28.50 -7.72
CA ARG A 40 -11.36 -29.04 -6.35
C ARG A 40 -12.82 -29.01 -5.91
N ASN A 41 -13.28 -30.10 -5.34
CA ASN A 41 -14.66 -30.25 -4.86
C ASN A 41 -15.70 -29.85 -5.95
N GLY A 42 -15.44 -30.22 -7.20
CA GLY A 42 -16.32 -29.94 -8.35
C GLY A 42 -16.33 -28.48 -8.83
N LYS A 43 -15.42 -27.63 -8.32
CA LYS A 43 -15.35 -26.21 -8.67
C LYS A 43 -13.93 -25.85 -9.15
N PRO A 44 -13.78 -24.93 -10.12
CA PRO A 44 -12.48 -24.43 -10.51
C PRO A 44 -11.81 -23.69 -9.35
N VAL A 45 -10.49 -23.86 -9.20
CA VAL A 45 -9.70 -23.07 -8.28
C VAL A 45 -9.58 -21.67 -8.82
N CYS A 46 -9.99 -20.69 -8.01
CA CYS A 46 -9.96 -19.27 -8.36
C CYS A 46 -9.11 -18.49 -7.36
N GLY A 47 -8.25 -17.61 -7.87
CA GLY A 47 -7.55 -16.62 -7.06
C GLY A 47 -8.23 -15.26 -7.15
N PHE A 48 -8.23 -14.50 -6.05
CA PHE A 48 -8.91 -13.22 -5.94
C PHE A 48 -7.97 -12.13 -5.44
N ALA A 49 -8.18 -10.92 -5.92
CA ALA A 49 -7.54 -9.72 -5.40
C ALA A 49 -8.40 -8.49 -5.66
N PHE A 50 -8.04 -7.39 -5.00
CA PHE A 50 -8.55 -6.05 -5.29
C PHE A 50 -7.42 -5.04 -5.14
N ASN A 51 -7.52 -3.88 -5.81
CA ASN A 51 -6.59 -2.79 -5.59
C ASN A 51 -7.00 -1.97 -4.35
N SER A 52 -6.07 -1.22 -3.80
CA SER A 52 -6.31 -0.48 -2.56
C SER A 52 -7.31 0.68 -2.76
N THR A 53 -7.93 1.07 -1.65
CA THR A 53 -8.66 2.33 -1.55
C THR A 53 -7.73 3.52 -1.81
N GLY A 54 -8.28 4.64 -2.22
CA GLY A 54 -7.50 5.83 -2.58
C GLY A 54 -6.97 5.82 -4.01
N ARG A 55 -7.44 4.88 -4.83
CA ARG A 55 -7.13 4.79 -6.26
C ARG A 55 -8.42 4.59 -7.05
N TYR A 56 -8.38 4.98 -8.31
CA TYR A 56 -9.43 4.60 -9.25
C TYR A 56 -9.18 3.18 -9.76
N ALA A 57 -10.25 2.51 -10.16
CA ALA A 57 -10.14 1.19 -10.76
C ALA A 57 -9.30 1.23 -12.04
N CYS A 58 -8.35 0.31 -12.15
CA CYS A 58 -7.47 0.19 -13.32
C CYS A 58 -8.01 -0.79 -14.37
N GLY A 59 -9.31 -1.04 -14.39
CA GLY A 59 -9.95 -2.09 -15.17
C GLY A 59 -9.74 -1.95 -16.68
N ALA A 60 -9.70 -0.72 -17.21
CA ALA A 60 -9.45 -0.50 -18.63
C ALA A 60 -8.07 -1.04 -19.06
N GLN A 61 -7.02 -0.77 -18.28
CA GLN A 61 -5.68 -1.31 -18.55
C GLN A 61 -5.65 -2.84 -18.41
N MET A 62 -6.30 -3.38 -17.39
CA MET A 62 -6.37 -4.83 -17.17
C MET A 62 -7.05 -5.52 -18.36
N ARG A 63 -8.26 -5.11 -18.73
CA ARG A 63 -9.06 -5.75 -19.79
C ARG A 63 -8.48 -5.57 -21.18
N ALA A 64 -7.96 -4.38 -21.50
CA ALA A 64 -7.47 -4.10 -22.84
C ALA A 64 -6.02 -4.53 -23.08
N ARG A 65 -5.24 -4.76 -22.03
CA ARG A 65 -3.78 -4.88 -22.16
C ARG A 65 -3.20 -6.10 -21.45
N PHE A 66 -3.39 -6.27 -20.16
CA PHE A 66 -2.68 -7.28 -19.38
C PHE A 66 -3.37 -8.64 -19.39
N ILE A 67 -4.68 -8.69 -19.23
CA ILE A 67 -5.46 -9.93 -19.29
C ILE A 67 -5.30 -10.63 -20.66
N PRO A 68 -5.45 -9.96 -21.82
CA PRO A 68 -5.25 -10.58 -23.12
C PRO A 68 -3.85 -11.17 -23.32
N ARG A 69 -2.81 -10.55 -22.73
CA ARG A 69 -1.44 -11.08 -22.83
C ARG A 69 -1.28 -12.42 -22.10
N ILE A 70 -1.88 -12.54 -20.93
CA ILE A 70 -1.85 -13.79 -20.16
C ILE A 70 -2.62 -14.88 -20.89
N LEU A 71 -3.84 -14.57 -21.34
CA LEU A 71 -4.71 -15.56 -22.00
C LEU A 71 -4.20 -16.01 -23.37
N ALA A 72 -3.43 -15.16 -24.07
CA ALA A 72 -2.80 -15.48 -25.35
C ALA A 72 -1.42 -16.13 -25.24
N ALA A 73 -0.85 -16.22 -24.02
CA ALA A 73 0.44 -16.85 -23.81
C ALA A 73 0.32 -18.38 -23.89
N ASP A 74 1.40 -19.05 -24.34
CA ASP A 74 1.48 -20.50 -24.20
C ASP A 74 1.37 -20.88 -22.70
N PRO A 75 0.36 -21.67 -22.30
CA PRO A 75 0.16 -22.05 -20.91
C PRO A 75 1.39 -22.65 -20.25
N ALA A 76 2.21 -23.43 -20.96
CA ALA A 76 3.42 -24.03 -20.45
C ALA A 76 4.45 -22.97 -20.04
N SER A 77 4.49 -21.83 -20.71
CA SER A 77 5.39 -20.72 -20.38
C SER A 77 5.06 -20.01 -19.07
N LEU A 78 3.87 -20.22 -18.52
CA LEU A 78 3.36 -19.60 -17.30
C LEU A 78 3.45 -20.52 -16.06
N LEU A 79 3.92 -21.75 -16.24
CA LEU A 79 4.06 -22.73 -15.17
C LEU A 79 5.43 -22.64 -14.48
N ASP A 80 5.49 -23.12 -13.23
CA ASP A 80 6.73 -23.30 -12.50
C ASP A 80 7.66 -24.36 -13.18
N ALA A 81 8.84 -24.57 -12.63
CA ALA A 81 9.81 -25.49 -13.22
C ALA A 81 9.33 -26.95 -13.19
N SER A 82 8.44 -27.32 -12.27
CA SER A 82 7.86 -28.66 -12.19
C SER A 82 6.69 -28.88 -13.14
N GLY A 83 6.12 -27.81 -13.68
CA GLY A 83 4.86 -27.85 -14.43
C GLY A 83 3.62 -28.11 -13.54
N GLY A 84 3.83 -28.21 -12.22
CA GLY A 84 2.80 -28.56 -11.24
C GLY A 84 1.97 -27.40 -10.71
N ASN A 85 2.40 -26.16 -10.97
CA ASN A 85 1.66 -24.96 -10.53
C ASN A 85 1.91 -23.77 -11.47
N LEU A 86 1.15 -22.70 -11.32
CA LEU A 86 1.40 -21.42 -11.97
C LEU A 86 2.64 -20.76 -11.35
N ASP A 87 3.40 -20.00 -12.16
CA ASP A 87 4.50 -19.16 -11.69
C ASP A 87 4.12 -17.68 -11.75
N GLY A 88 3.86 -17.07 -10.59
CA GLY A 88 3.52 -15.64 -10.50
C GLY A 88 4.60 -14.72 -11.07
N THR A 89 5.90 -15.13 -11.03
CA THR A 89 7.00 -14.36 -11.62
C THR A 89 6.96 -14.37 -13.14
N LYS A 90 6.71 -15.53 -13.74
CA LYS A 90 6.58 -15.66 -15.20
C LYS A 90 5.34 -14.93 -15.71
N ILE A 91 4.23 -14.98 -14.97
CA ILE A 91 3.00 -14.26 -15.30
C ILE A 91 3.20 -12.75 -15.20
N PHE A 92 3.91 -12.26 -14.16
CA PHE A 92 4.33 -10.86 -14.09
C PHE A 92 5.16 -10.45 -15.32
N ALA A 93 6.19 -11.22 -15.66
CA ALA A 93 7.03 -10.96 -16.85
C ALA A 93 6.22 -10.98 -18.16
N CYS A 94 5.22 -11.86 -18.26
CA CYS A 94 4.30 -11.89 -19.39
C CYS A 94 3.49 -10.59 -19.52
N MET A 95 2.97 -10.06 -18.41
CA MET A 95 2.26 -8.76 -18.41
C MET A 95 3.18 -7.60 -18.78
N MET A 96 4.43 -7.61 -18.29
CA MET A 96 5.42 -6.56 -18.54
C MET A 96 6.06 -6.62 -19.94
N ARG A 97 5.78 -7.64 -20.71
CA ARG A 97 6.37 -7.78 -22.05
C ARG A 97 6.01 -6.59 -22.94
N ARG A 98 7.03 -5.95 -23.54
CA ARG A 98 6.91 -4.76 -24.40
C ARG A 98 6.33 -3.52 -23.70
N GLU A 99 6.42 -3.45 -22.39
CA GLU A 99 6.16 -2.20 -21.68
C GLU A 99 7.33 -1.24 -21.85
N LYS A 100 7.04 0.06 -21.98
CA LYS A 100 8.06 1.10 -21.94
C LYS A 100 8.57 1.27 -20.52
N ALA A 101 9.84 1.56 -20.37
CA ALA A 101 10.42 1.98 -19.09
C ALA A 101 9.77 3.30 -18.61
N GLY A 102 9.69 3.50 -17.31
CA GLY A 102 9.01 4.64 -16.70
C GLY A 102 7.48 4.50 -16.78
N GLY A 103 6.77 5.57 -16.44
CA GLY A 103 5.30 5.61 -16.49
C GLY A 103 4.63 4.61 -15.54
N HIS A 104 5.21 4.44 -14.35
CA HIS A 104 4.69 3.58 -13.30
C HIS A 104 3.35 4.11 -12.74
N SER A 105 2.98 3.85 -11.50
CA SER A 105 1.71 4.23 -10.89
C SER A 105 0.55 3.36 -11.37
N GLU A 106 -0.43 3.86 -12.13
CA GLU A 106 -1.64 3.12 -12.53
C GLU A 106 -1.34 1.80 -13.24
N ARG A 107 -0.29 1.76 -14.08
CA ARG A 107 0.17 0.52 -14.70
C ARG A 107 0.59 -0.52 -13.66
N SER A 108 1.40 -0.11 -12.70
CA SER A 108 1.90 -0.98 -11.65
C SER A 108 0.78 -1.49 -10.74
N ILE A 109 -0.23 -0.64 -10.46
CA ILE A 109 -1.42 -1.03 -9.71
C ILE A 109 -2.23 -2.09 -10.48
N ALA A 110 -2.47 -1.88 -11.77
CA ALA A 110 -3.21 -2.82 -12.61
C ALA A 110 -2.53 -4.20 -12.67
N ILE A 111 -1.21 -4.22 -12.92
CA ILE A 111 -0.41 -5.46 -12.99
C ILE A 111 -0.39 -6.15 -11.64
N GLY A 112 -0.10 -5.41 -10.57
CA GLY A 112 -0.01 -5.94 -9.22
C GLY A 112 -1.33 -6.51 -8.70
N THR A 113 -2.47 -5.93 -9.06
CA THR A 113 -3.78 -6.49 -8.69
C THR A 113 -3.98 -7.87 -9.32
N ILE A 114 -3.65 -8.03 -10.61
CA ILE A 114 -3.72 -9.34 -11.28
C ILE A 114 -2.68 -10.30 -10.65
N GLU A 115 -1.47 -9.83 -10.38
CA GLU A 115 -0.41 -10.65 -9.77
C GLU A 115 -0.82 -11.18 -8.37
N VAL A 116 -1.44 -10.36 -7.53
CA VAL A 116 -1.95 -10.81 -6.22
C VAL A 116 -3.01 -11.90 -6.39
N ALA A 117 -3.93 -11.77 -7.35
CA ALA A 117 -4.92 -12.81 -7.64
C ALA A 117 -4.25 -14.11 -8.15
N VAL A 118 -3.19 -13.99 -8.94
CA VAL A 118 -2.40 -15.16 -9.38
C VAL A 118 -1.73 -15.86 -8.18
N TRP A 119 -1.11 -15.10 -7.27
CA TRP A 119 -0.49 -15.68 -6.08
C TRP A 119 -1.50 -16.36 -5.15
N ASP A 120 -2.71 -15.82 -5.04
CA ASP A 120 -3.79 -16.44 -4.30
C ASP A 120 -4.20 -17.79 -4.97
N ALA A 121 -4.30 -17.83 -6.31
CA ALA A 121 -4.54 -19.08 -7.03
C ALA A 121 -3.40 -20.09 -6.81
N VAL A 122 -2.14 -19.66 -6.93
CA VAL A 122 -0.95 -20.52 -6.72
C VAL A 122 -0.97 -21.15 -5.32
N ALA A 123 -1.28 -20.36 -4.29
CA ALA A 123 -1.37 -20.85 -2.93
C ALA A 123 -2.49 -21.87 -2.74
N LYS A 124 -3.66 -21.61 -3.32
CA LYS A 124 -4.81 -22.52 -3.31
C LYS A 124 -4.54 -23.81 -4.08
N ILE A 125 -3.86 -23.74 -5.23
CA ILE A 125 -3.43 -24.94 -6.00
C ILE A 125 -2.44 -25.78 -5.18
N ALA A 126 -1.49 -25.14 -4.50
CA ALA A 126 -0.52 -25.82 -3.65
C ALA A 126 -1.11 -26.35 -2.32
N ASP A 127 -2.35 -25.99 -2.00
CA ASP A 127 -3.01 -26.27 -0.72
C ASP A 127 -2.22 -25.75 0.49
N LYS A 128 -1.64 -24.55 0.34
CA LYS A 128 -0.81 -23.90 1.34
C LYS A 128 -1.31 -22.48 1.60
N PRO A 129 -1.25 -21.98 2.85
CA PRO A 129 -1.41 -20.56 3.09
C PRO A 129 -0.37 -19.76 2.29
N LEU A 130 -0.79 -18.64 1.69
CA LEU A 130 0.08 -17.81 0.86
C LEU A 130 1.37 -17.41 1.59
N ARG A 131 1.31 -17.07 2.90
CA ARG A 131 2.48 -16.75 3.71
C ARG A 131 3.53 -17.86 3.75
N VAL A 132 3.09 -19.12 3.79
CA VAL A 132 3.97 -20.29 3.80
C VAL A 132 4.66 -20.44 2.45
N LEU A 133 3.88 -20.39 1.38
CA LEU A 133 4.39 -20.51 0.02
C LEU A 133 5.41 -19.40 -0.32
N LEU A 134 5.12 -18.16 0.06
CA LEU A 134 6.04 -17.04 -0.16
C LEU A 134 7.32 -17.17 0.67
N ALA A 135 7.22 -17.62 1.93
CA ALA A 135 8.38 -17.84 2.77
C ALA A 135 9.28 -18.95 2.23
N GLU A 136 8.71 -20.08 1.80
CA GLU A 136 9.46 -21.17 1.17
C GLU A 136 10.20 -20.68 -0.09
N ARG A 137 9.55 -19.85 -0.90
CA ARG A 137 10.11 -19.39 -2.17
C ARG A 137 11.13 -18.26 -2.03
N PHE A 138 10.94 -17.34 -1.10
CA PHE A 138 11.68 -16.07 -1.04
C PHE A 138 12.40 -15.81 0.28
N ASN A 139 12.17 -16.60 1.31
CA ASN A 139 12.71 -16.36 2.66
C ASN A 139 13.27 -17.62 3.33
N GLY A 140 13.71 -18.60 2.54
CA GLY A 140 14.29 -19.85 3.07
C GLY A 140 13.38 -20.60 4.04
N GLY A 141 12.04 -20.49 3.87
CA GLY A 141 11.05 -21.14 4.72
C GLY A 141 10.79 -20.43 6.07
N LYS A 142 11.47 -19.34 6.35
CA LYS A 142 11.31 -18.62 7.63
C LYS A 142 10.03 -17.79 7.63
N ILE A 143 9.14 -18.07 8.58
CA ILE A 143 7.86 -17.38 8.76
C ILE A 143 7.86 -16.75 10.16
N PRO A 144 7.69 -15.44 10.29
CA PRO A 144 7.52 -14.82 11.60
C PRO A 144 6.18 -15.23 12.21
N ASP A 145 6.18 -15.55 13.51
CA ASP A 145 4.96 -15.93 14.23
C ASP A 145 3.99 -14.74 14.36
N LYS A 146 4.53 -13.54 14.47
CA LYS A 146 3.78 -12.29 14.63
C LYS A 146 4.34 -11.20 13.73
N VAL A 147 3.44 -10.33 13.24
CA VAL A 147 3.78 -9.11 12.53
C VAL A 147 3.26 -7.93 13.34
N PHE A 148 4.09 -6.90 13.53
CA PHE A 148 3.65 -5.66 14.14
C PHE A 148 2.58 -5.01 13.27
N CYS A 149 1.45 -4.64 13.89
CA CYS A 149 0.34 -3.98 13.23
C CYS A 149 0.00 -2.68 13.95
N TYR A 150 -0.35 -1.67 13.19
CA TYR A 150 -0.95 -0.43 13.67
C TYR A 150 -2.25 -0.16 12.91
N VAL A 151 -3.09 0.73 13.43
CA VAL A 151 -4.35 1.09 12.80
C VAL A 151 -4.33 2.53 12.32
N GLY A 152 -4.78 2.76 11.08
CA GLY A 152 -5.01 4.09 10.52
C GLY A 152 -6.38 4.64 10.91
N GLY A 153 -6.44 5.91 11.28
CA GLY A 153 -7.65 6.64 11.64
C GLY A 153 -7.43 8.14 11.53
N GLY A 154 -8.21 8.91 12.29
CA GLY A 154 -8.08 10.37 12.32
C GLY A 154 -8.32 11.02 10.97
N TRP A 155 -9.16 10.43 10.13
CA TRP A 155 -9.61 10.98 8.87
C TRP A 155 -10.43 12.26 9.12
N TYR A 156 -10.60 13.05 8.07
CA TYR A 156 -11.46 14.23 8.14
C TYR A 156 -12.86 13.89 7.62
N TRP A 157 -13.89 14.40 8.29
CA TRP A 157 -15.26 14.38 7.78
C TRP A 157 -16.03 15.60 8.29
N PRO A 158 -17.06 16.06 7.58
CA PRO A 158 -17.84 17.23 7.99
C PRO A 158 -18.45 17.06 9.38
N GLY A 159 -18.26 18.07 10.24
CA GLY A 159 -18.81 18.08 11.59
C GLY A 159 -18.04 17.23 12.61
N GLN A 160 -16.88 16.67 12.27
CA GLN A 160 -16.04 15.95 13.22
C GLN A 160 -15.61 16.84 14.39
N THR A 161 -15.83 16.36 15.59
CA THR A 161 -15.35 17.00 16.81
C THR A 161 -14.08 16.35 17.33
N ILE A 162 -13.37 17.02 18.24
CA ILE A 162 -12.22 16.44 18.96
C ILE A 162 -12.65 15.19 19.75
N ARG A 163 -13.86 15.20 20.32
CA ARG A 163 -14.39 14.04 21.03
C ARG A 163 -14.59 12.83 20.12
N ASP A 164 -15.11 13.02 18.92
CA ASP A 164 -15.28 11.93 17.95
C ASP A 164 -13.93 11.30 17.60
N LEU A 165 -12.91 12.13 17.39
CA LEU A 165 -11.54 11.70 17.13
C LEU A 165 -10.97 10.90 18.32
N GLN A 166 -11.12 11.40 19.54
CA GLN A 166 -10.67 10.69 20.74
C GLN A 166 -11.43 9.36 20.94
N ASP A 167 -12.72 9.34 20.68
CA ASP A 167 -13.54 8.11 20.80
C ASP A 167 -13.16 7.08 19.73
N GLU A 168 -12.78 7.51 18.53
CA GLU A 168 -12.18 6.64 17.50
C GLU A 168 -10.89 6.01 18.03
N MET A 169 -9.96 6.80 18.57
CA MET A 169 -8.69 6.31 19.10
C MET A 169 -8.89 5.38 20.30
N ARG A 170 -9.83 5.67 21.19
CA ARG A 170 -10.18 4.77 22.33
C ARG A 170 -10.69 3.41 21.82
N ARG A 171 -11.52 3.38 20.76
CA ARG A 171 -11.96 2.13 20.14
C ARG A 171 -10.79 1.33 19.56
N HIS A 172 -9.82 1.98 18.94
CA HIS A 172 -8.64 1.33 18.40
C HIS A 172 -7.77 0.71 19.51
N ILE A 173 -7.51 1.46 20.57
CA ILE A 173 -6.77 0.94 21.75
C ILE A 173 -7.56 -0.19 22.42
N GLY A 174 -8.88 -0.03 22.58
CA GLY A 174 -9.75 -1.07 23.13
C GLY A 174 -9.81 -2.35 22.29
N ALA A 175 -9.55 -2.27 21.00
CA ALA A 175 -9.40 -3.42 20.10
C ALA A 175 -8.02 -4.09 20.18
N GLY A 176 -7.09 -3.57 21.02
CA GLY A 176 -5.78 -4.16 21.26
C GLY A 176 -4.63 -3.58 20.41
N TYR A 177 -4.88 -2.54 19.61
CA TYR A 177 -3.79 -1.87 18.92
C TYR A 177 -2.98 -1.03 19.90
N THR A 178 -1.65 -1.13 19.79
CA THR A 178 -0.69 -0.37 20.64
C THR A 178 -0.18 0.88 19.94
N MET A 179 -0.53 1.08 18.68
CA MET A 179 -0.10 2.21 17.86
C MET A 179 -1.22 2.60 16.90
N VAL A 180 -1.42 3.90 16.74
CA VAL A 180 -2.35 4.49 15.80
C VAL A 180 -1.64 5.43 14.82
N LYS A 181 -2.24 5.65 13.64
CA LYS A 181 -1.83 6.66 12.67
C LYS A 181 -2.98 7.59 12.39
N MET A 182 -2.79 8.90 12.47
CA MET A 182 -3.80 9.91 12.14
C MET A 182 -3.39 10.76 10.94
N LYS A 183 -4.36 11.36 10.26
CA LYS A 183 -4.13 12.28 9.15
C LYS A 183 -3.82 13.69 9.65
N VAL A 184 -2.90 14.38 8.94
CA VAL A 184 -2.55 15.80 9.13
C VAL A 184 -2.50 16.51 7.77
N GLY A 185 -2.56 17.85 7.77
CA GLY A 185 -2.49 18.66 6.56
C GLY A 185 -3.85 18.97 5.91
N GLY A 186 -4.94 18.47 6.46
CA GLY A 186 -6.29 18.77 5.98
C GLY A 186 -6.91 20.03 6.63
N LEU A 187 -6.30 20.53 7.71
CA LEU A 187 -6.69 21.73 8.44
C LEU A 187 -5.46 22.64 8.62
N PRO A 188 -5.65 23.91 9.05
CA PRO A 188 -4.53 24.76 9.47
C PRO A 188 -3.66 24.07 10.54
N LEU A 189 -2.35 24.35 10.53
CA LEU A 189 -1.39 23.69 11.42
C LEU A 189 -1.80 23.71 12.89
N ASP A 190 -2.28 24.85 13.40
CA ASP A 190 -2.69 24.98 14.79
C ASP A 190 -3.91 24.12 15.16
N GLU A 191 -4.79 23.87 14.20
CA GLU A 191 -5.92 22.94 14.37
C GLU A 191 -5.47 21.48 14.31
N ASP A 192 -4.57 21.14 13.40
CA ASP A 192 -3.99 19.79 13.35
C ASP A 192 -3.15 19.49 14.61
N LEU A 193 -2.44 20.47 15.17
CA LEU A 193 -1.75 20.31 16.43
C LEU A 193 -2.71 20.06 17.60
N ARG A 194 -3.83 20.79 17.68
CA ARG A 194 -4.89 20.51 18.69
C ARG A 194 -5.46 19.09 18.55
N ARG A 195 -5.66 18.62 17.32
CA ARG A 195 -6.10 17.24 17.06
C ARG A 195 -5.06 16.23 17.51
N LEU A 196 -3.79 16.50 17.21
CA LEU A 196 -2.67 15.64 17.61
C LEU A 196 -2.53 15.58 19.14
N GLU A 197 -2.58 16.69 19.85
CA GLU A 197 -2.55 16.75 21.32
C GLU A 197 -3.71 15.96 21.93
N ALA A 198 -4.93 16.10 21.39
CA ALA A 198 -6.08 15.33 21.84
C ALA A 198 -5.94 13.81 21.62
N VAL A 199 -5.27 13.39 20.55
CA VAL A 199 -4.96 11.97 20.33
C VAL A 199 -3.86 11.51 21.30
N LEU A 200 -2.84 12.33 21.58
CA LEU A 200 -1.80 12.02 22.55
C LEU A 200 -2.35 11.82 23.97
N GLU A 201 -3.39 12.55 24.36
CA GLU A 201 -4.10 12.31 25.65
C GLU A 201 -4.67 10.88 25.73
N VAL A 202 -5.04 10.28 24.61
CA VAL A 202 -5.58 8.92 24.56
C VAL A 202 -4.49 7.87 24.49
N VAL A 203 -3.47 8.07 23.63
CA VAL A 203 -2.43 7.06 23.38
C VAL A 203 -1.23 7.18 24.30
N GLY A 204 -1.11 8.29 25.03
CA GLY A 204 -0.15 8.51 26.12
C GLY A 204 1.27 8.89 25.68
N SER A 205 1.67 8.63 24.45
CA SER A 205 3.04 8.91 23.96
C SER A 205 3.12 9.07 22.47
N GLY A 206 4.00 9.95 21.98
CA GLY A 206 4.33 10.08 20.56
C GLY A 206 4.88 8.80 19.94
N ALA A 207 5.52 7.94 20.73
CA ALA A 207 5.99 6.63 20.27
C ALA A 207 4.85 5.69 19.83
N HIS A 208 3.61 5.96 20.25
CA HIS A 208 2.39 5.23 19.89
C HIS A 208 1.56 5.93 18.81
N LEU A 209 2.05 7.06 18.29
CA LEU A 209 1.35 7.86 17.30
C LEU A 209 2.23 8.13 16.08
N ALA A 210 1.72 7.81 14.89
CA ALA A 210 2.24 8.31 13.64
C ALA A 210 1.28 9.35 13.03
N VAL A 211 1.83 10.25 12.22
CA VAL A 211 1.02 11.19 11.43
C VAL A 211 1.31 11.06 9.95
N ASP A 212 0.31 11.32 9.11
CA ASP A 212 0.38 11.11 7.67
C ASP A 212 -0.22 12.31 6.92
N ALA A 213 0.62 12.97 6.14
CA ALA A 213 0.25 14.15 5.35
C ALA A 213 -0.18 13.82 3.91
N ASN A 214 -0.08 12.58 3.48
CA ASN A 214 -0.45 12.11 2.13
C ASN A 214 0.10 13.01 1.01
N CYS A 215 1.39 13.29 1.05
CA CYS A 215 2.14 14.08 0.06
C CYS A 215 1.64 15.51 -0.14
N LYS A 216 0.98 16.08 0.87
CA LYS A 216 0.24 17.35 0.74
C LYS A 216 1.15 18.57 0.64
N PHE A 217 2.28 18.60 1.34
CA PHE A 217 2.99 19.84 1.61
C PHE A 217 4.01 20.18 0.53
N ASP A 218 4.06 21.46 0.21
CA ASP A 218 5.22 22.06 -0.43
C ASP A 218 6.40 22.18 0.56
N ARG A 219 7.54 22.69 0.10
CA ARG A 219 8.75 22.83 0.90
C ARG A 219 8.54 23.68 2.17
N VAL A 220 7.78 24.76 2.06
CA VAL A 220 7.59 25.69 3.19
C VAL A 220 6.74 25.04 4.28
N GLU A 221 5.62 24.45 3.89
CA GLU A 221 4.71 23.77 4.84
C GLU A 221 5.33 22.50 5.39
N ALA A 222 6.04 21.70 4.61
CA ALA A 222 6.71 20.48 5.07
C ALA A 222 7.71 20.79 6.20
N LEU A 223 8.55 21.82 6.02
CA LEU A 223 9.51 22.25 7.05
C LEU A 223 8.81 22.87 8.27
N ARG A 224 7.73 23.62 8.06
CA ARG A 224 6.92 24.19 9.14
C ARG A 224 6.28 23.10 10.00
N TYR A 225 5.65 22.09 9.38
CA TYR A 225 5.11 20.93 10.09
C TYR A 225 6.20 20.12 10.79
N ALA A 226 7.32 19.83 10.12
CA ALA A 226 8.44 19.11 10.74
C ALA A 226 8.92 19.81 12.01
N LYS A 227 9.10 21.14 11.98
CA LYS A 227 9.48 21.93 13.16
C LYS A 227 8.44 21.85 14.28
N ALA A 228 7.16 21.94 13.94
CA ALA A 228 6.07 21.91 14.91
C ALA A 228 5.87 20.51 15.53
N LEU A 229 6.08 19.45 14.75
CA LEU A 229 5.90 18.06 15.16
C LEU A 229 7.10 17.50 15.94
N ALA A 230 8.31 18.06 15.80
CA ALA A 230 9.52 17.53 16.41
C ALA A 230 9.43 17.34 17.95
N PRO A 231 8.83 18.26 18.75
CA PRO A 231 8.71 18.09 20.19
C PRO A 231 7.90 16.87 20.63
N PHE A 232 6.96 16.40 19.82
CA PHE A 232 6.08 15.29 20.17
C PHE A 232 6.76 13.92 20.05
N LYS A 233 7.94 13.81 19.43
CA LYS A 233 8.71 12.57 19.27
C LYS A 233 7.85 11.43 18.72
N LEU A 234 7.15 11.71 17.63
CA LEU A 234 6.22 10.78 16.99
C LEU A 234 6.93 9.53 16.50
N ARG A 235 6.18 8.43 16.37
CA ARG A 235 6.67 7.17 15.81
C ARG A 235 7.22 7.34 14.42
N TRP A 236 6.54 8.12 13.56
CA TRP A 236 7.03 8.69 12.31
C TRP A 236 6.12 9.81 11.80
N PHE A 237 6.69 10.63 10.91
CA PHE A 237 5.97 11.57 10.07
C PHE A 237 5.97 11.03 8.64
N GLU A 238 4.78 10.68 8.12
CA GLU A 238 4.57 9.98 6.85
C GLU A 238 4.24 10.95 5.74
N GLU A 239 4.86 10.72 4.56
CA GLU A 239 4.61 11.41 3.30
C GLU A 239 4.45 12.93 3.42
N PRO A 240 5.41 13.65 4.03
CA PRO A 240 5.32 15.10 4.19
C PRO A 240 5.27 15.85 2.86
N CYS A 241 5.85 15.31 1.79
CA CYS A 241 5.99 15.96 0.49
C CYS A 241 5.74 14.98 -0.67
N ASP A 242 5.82 15.47 -1.91
CA ASP A 242 5.74 14.64 -3.09
C ASP A 242 6.70 13.45 -2.98
N PRO A 243 6.25 12.22 -3.26
CA PRO A 243 7.04 11.00 -3.06
C PRO A 243 8.28 10.92 -3.97
N LEU A 244 8.33 11.69 -5.04
CA LEU A 244 9.47 11.77 -5.97
C LEU A 244 10.36 12.98 -5.72
N ASP A 245 10.01 13.88 -4.79
CA ASP A 245 10.89 14.97 -4.37
C ASP A 245 11.92 14.48 -3.34
N PHE A 246 12.87 13.68 -3.83
CA PHE A 246 13.96 13.15 -3.00
C PHE A 246 14.84 14.24 -2.39
N GLY A 247 14.93 15.41 -3.04
CA GLY A 247 15.68 16.55 -2.52
C GLY A 247 15.05 17.15 -1.28
N LEU A 248 13.75 17.36 -1.28
CA LEU A 248 13.00 17.86 -0.13
C LEU A 248 12.96 16.82 0.99
N PHE A 249 12.79 15.53 0.66
CA PHE A 249 12.86 14.48 1.66
C PHE A 249 14.23 14.45 2.37
N ALA A 250 15.33 14.63 1.62
CA ALA A 250 16.68 14.72 2.19
C ALA A 250 16.88 15.95 3.08
N GLU A 251 16.27 17.10 2.75
CA GLU A 251 16.26 18.29 3.59
C GLU A 251 15.50 18.05 4.90
N LEU A 252 14.35 17.43 4.82
CA LEU A 252 13.55 17.05 5.98
C LEU A 252 14.30 16.05 6.88
N ALA A 253 14.94 15.04 6.30
CA ALA A 253 15.72 14.06 7.04
C ALA A 253 16.88 14.68 7.84
N LYS A 254 17.43 15.82 7.39
CA LYS A 254 18.46 16.57 8.10
C LYS A 254 17.90 17.44 9.25
N SER A 255 16.68 17.96 9.08
CA SER A 255 16.10 18.96 10.00
C SER A 255 15.09 18.37 10.98
N TYR A 256 14.55 17.19 10.71
CA TYR A 256 13.58 16.48 11.55
C TYR A 256 14.21 15.22 12.14
N GLU A 257 14.53 15.26 13.45
CA GLU A 257 15.23 14.18 14.14
C GLU A 257 14.39 12.90 14.24
N PRO A 258 13.06 12.92 14.58
CA PRO A 258 12.27 11.70 14.65
C PRO A 258 12.17 10.99 13.30
N PRO A 259 11.69 9.73 13.25
CA PRO A 259 11.60 8.99 12.00
C PRO A 259 10.67 9.65 10.96
N LEU A 260 11.07 9.59 9.69
CA LEU A 260 10.22 9.84 8.54
C LEU A 260 9.73 8.50 7.97
N ALA A 261 8.56 8.51 7.34
CA ALA A 261 8.05 7.37 6.60
C ALA A 261 7.58 7.80 5.21
N THR A 262 7.86 6.99 4.20
CA THR A 262 7.37 7.19 2.84
C THR A 262 7.46 5.88 2.06
N GLY A 263 6.86 5.85 0.90
CA GLY A 263 7.04 4.72 -0.01
C GLY A 263 5.74 4.11 -0.50
N GLU A 264 4.56 4.40 0.08
CA GLU A 264 3.30 3.87 -0.44
C GLU A 264 2.98 4.37 -1.85
N ASN A 265 3.57 5.48 -2.27
CA ASN A 265 3.45 6.07 -3.60
C ASN A 265 4.69 5.88 -4.50
N LEU A 266 5.60 4.97 -4.15
CA LEU A 266 6.69 4.53 -5.03
C LEU A 266 6.28 3.25 -5.75
N TYR A 267 6.41 3.21 -7.08
CA TYR A 267 5.82 2.16 -7.92
C TYR A 267 6.85 1.35 -8.71
N SER A 268 8.14 1.60 -8.51
CA SER A 268 9.21 0.84 -9.15
C SER A 268 10.40 0.64 -8.20
N THR A 269 11.21 -0.38 -8.49
CA THR A 269 12.48 -0.60 -7.80
C THR A 269 13.38 0.64 -7.90
N GLN A 270 13.39 1.31 -9.06
CA GLN A 270 14.21 2.50 -9.29
C GLN A 270 13.78 3.67 -8.41
N ASP A 271 12.46 3.85 -8.17
CA ASP A 271 11.97 4.90 -7.26
C ASP A 271 12.47 4.67 -5.84
N VAL A 272 12.43 3.41 -5.35
CA VAL A 272 12.94 3.06 -4.02
C VAL A 272 14.46 3.18 -3.95
N GLU A 273 15.18 2.73 -4.97
CA GLU A 273 16.64 2.93 -5.05
C GLU A 273 17.03 4.41 -5.03
N ASN A 274 16.29 5.25 -5.76
CA ASN A 274 16.51 6.68 -5.78
C ASN A 274 16.20 7.34 -4.42
N LEU A 275 15.13 6.92 -3.74
CA LEU A 275 14.86 7.37 -2.38
C LEU A 275 16.03 7.05 -1.44
N VAL A 276 16.54 5.81 -1.47
CA VAL A 276 17.66 5.40 -0.62
C VAL A 276 18.96 6.15 -0.96
N ARG A 277 19.25 6.37 -2.25
CA ARG A 277 20.48 7.03 -2.71
C ARG A 277 20.46 8.54 -2.55
N PHE A 278 19.33 9.18 -2.80
CA PHE A 278 19.24 10.64 -2.95
C PHE A 278 18.32 11.31 -1.95
N GLY A 279 17.38 10.57 -1.36
CA GLY A 279 16.39 11.09 -0.41
C GLY A 279 16.90 11.27 1.02
N GLY A 280 18.19 11.00 1.29
CA GLY A 280 18.73 11.12 2.65
C GLY A 280 18.10 10.14 3.64
N PHE A 281 17.56 9.04 3.16
CA PHE A 281 16.94 7.99 3.96
C PHE A 281 17.91 7.45 5.02
N ARG A 282 17.48 7.38 6.27
CA ARG A 282 18.29 6.99 7.44
C ARG A 282 18.00 5.54 7.82
N PRO A 283 18.87 4.57 7.43
CA PRO A 283 18.68 3.15 7.76
C PRO A 283 18.53 2.91 9.26
N GLY A 284 17.61 2.04 9.66
CA GLY A 284 17.33 1.75 11.06
C GLY A 284 16.51 2.80 11.80
N ARG A 285 16.21 3.94 11.17
CA ARG A 285 15.40 5.02 11.72
C ARG A 285 14.14 5.24 10.87
N ASP A 286 14.31 5.61 9.61
CA ASP A 286 13.20 5.90 8.70
C ASP A 286 12.51 4.62 8.20
N VAL A 287 11.26 4.75 7.78
CA VAL A 287 10.41 3.63 7.39
C VAL A 287 10.12 3.70 5.89
N ILE A 288 10.47 2.65 5.16
CA ILE A 288 10.00 2.46 3.78
C ILE A 288 8.72 1.66 3.82
N GLN A 289 7.63 2.25 3.36
CA GLN A 289 6.32 1.63 3.31
C GLN A 289 6.11 0.97 1.96
N ILE A 290 6.51 -0.30 1.87
CA ILE A 290 6.29 -1.12 0.69
C ILE A 290 4.98 -1.87 0.91
N GLY A 291 3.91 -1.44 0.22
CA GLY A 291 2.60 -2.04 0.41
C GLY A 291 2.13 -2.82 -0.80
N ARG A 292 1.55 -4.00 -0.56
CA ARG A 292 0.75 -4.70 -1.56
C ARG A 292 -0.57 -4.00 -1.85
N ALA A 293 -1.06 -3.21 -0.91
CA ALA A 293 -2.30 -2.46 -1.08
C ALA A 293 -2.25 -1.51 -2.30
N SER A 294 -1.07 -1.01 -2.64
CA SER A 294 -0.83 -0.20 -3.84
C SER A 294 -0.48 -1.05 -5.06
N CYS A 295 -0.36 -2.37 -4.93
CA CYS A 295 -0.06 -3.32 -6.01
C CYS A 295 1.13 -2.87 -6.87
N ARG A 296 2.33 -2.86 -6.28
CA ARG A 296 3.55 -2.34 -6.91
C ARG A 296 4.28 -3.38 -7.73
N GLU A 297 5.05 -2.92 -8.70
CA GLU A 297 6.14 -3.72 -9.25
C GLU A 297 7.02 -4.23 -8.10
N ARG A 298 7.59 -5.42 -8.28
CA ARG A 298 8.48 -5.99 -7.27
C ARG A 298 9.66 -5.07 -6.99
N VAL A 299 9.80 -4.70 -5.76
CA VAL A 299 10.97 -4.04 -5.21
C VAL A 299 11.88 -5.10 -4.57
#